data_51849de5210c4974517bce82094aeb04
#
_entry.id   51849de5210c4974517bce82094aeb04
#
_cell.length_a   1.000
_cell.length_b   1.000
_cell.length_c   1.000
_cell.angle_alpha   90.00
_cell.angle_beta   90.00
_cell.angle_gamma   90.00
#
_symmetry.space_group_name_H-M   'P 1'
#
loop_
_entity.id
_entity.type
_entity.pdbx_description
1 polymer ?
#
loop_
_entity_poly.entity_id
_entity_poly.type
_entity_poly.pdbx_seq_one_letter_code
_entity_poly.pdbx_strand_id
1 'polypeptide(L)'
;ATTELYTLSLHDALPIGGVSGGLFSSLNCGFGSGDNPDHITANRSLAMRRLGLEGDDLVTLFQVHSADVVVVDKPWKPGQAPRADAAVTRRPGIALGILSADCAPVLLADSEAGVIGAAHAGWRGALSGIVEATVEAMCVLGAERGRIGVAVGPCIQQDSYEVGAELRAEYLSASALSGDFFKPSDRDGHFMFDLPGYLGRCLDGLELASVKGSDEDTYDNESRFFSYRRATRRREKDYGRGLAAIFLTG
;
A
#
# COMPACT_ATOMS: atom_id res chain seq x y z
N ALA A 1 19.97 3.02 -17.42
CA ALA A 1 18.52 3.16 -17.22
C ALA A 1 18.33 4.07 -16.01
N THR A 2 17.65 5.19 -16.17
CA THR A 2 17.32 6.07 -15.06
C THR A 2 16.03 5.53 -14.46
N THR A 3 16.10 4.91 -13.29
CA THR A 3 14.89 4.57 -12.54
C THR A 3 14.35 5.85 -11.96
N GLU A 4 13.41 6.45 -12.62
CA GLU A 4 12.60 7.49 -11.99
C GLU A 4 11.65 6.78 -11.04
N LEU A 5 11.80 7.01 -9.74
CA LEU A 5 10.78 6.73 -8.75
C LEU A 5 9.61 7.68 -9.02
N TYR A 6 8.84 7.37 -10.05
CA TYR A 6 7.47 7.85 -10.11
C TYR A 6 6.67 6.99 -9.12
N THR A 7 6.90 7.24 -7.83
CA THR A 7 5.74 7.23 -6.99
C THR A 7 4.76 8.10 -7.75
N LEU A 8 3.59 7.59 -8.16
CA LEU A 8 2.44 8.49 -8.21
C LEU A 8 2.64 9.34 -6.98
N SER A 9 3.13 10.56 -7.21
CA SER A 9 3.36 11.50 -6.14
C SER A 9 2.16 11.32 -5.27
N LEU A 10 2.34 11.14 -3.97
CA LEU A 10 1.25 10.93 -3.04
C LEU A 10 0.12 11.96 -3.22
N HIS A 11 0.39 13.01 -4.00
CA HIS A 11 -0.54 14.02 -4.48
C HIS A 11 -1.35 13.61 -5.72
N ASP A 12 -0.90 12.67 -6.56
CA ASP A 12 -1.57 12.31 -7.82
C ASP A 12 -2.42 11.03 -7.72
N ALA A 13 -2.22 10.22 -6.68
CA ALA A 13 -3.07 9.08 -6.34
C ALA A 13 -4.37 9.48 -5.61
N LEU A 14 -4.70 10.78 -5.64
CA LEU A 14 -5.97 11.26 -5.07
C LEU A 14 -7.13 10.55 -5.75
N PRO A 15 -8.18 10.15 -5.01
CA PRO A 15 -9.42 9.62 -5.59
C PRO A 15 -10.17 10.66 -6.42
N ILE A 16 -9.45 11.64 -7.00
CA ILE A 16 -9.96 12.79 -7.76
C ILE A 16 -9.77 12.58 -9.25
N GLY A 17 -10.76 12.98 -10.04
CA GLY A 17 -10.68 12.98 -11.51
C GLY A 17 -10.89 11.62 -12.14
N GLY A 18 -11.57 10.70 -11.45
CA GLY A 18 -12.08 9.45 -11.98
C GLY A 18 -13.54 9.58 -12.44
N VAL A 19 -14.12 8.46 -12.87
CA VAL A 19 -15.46 8.36 -13.43
C VAL A 19 -16.48 7.72 -12.48
N SER A 20 -16.05 7.17 -11.35
CA SER A 20 -16.94 6.55 -10.37
C SER A 20 -17.74 7.60 -9.59
N GLY A 21 -18.92 7.22 -9.12
CA GLY A 21 -19.84 8.09 -8.36
C GLY A 21 -20.22 7.50 -7.00
N GLY A 22 -20.95 8.28 -6.20
CA GLY A 22 -21.44 7.86 -4.88
C GLY A 22 -20.30 7.51 -3.92
N LEU A 23 -20.40 6.35 -3.25
CA LEU A 23 -19.38 5.85 -2.29
C LEU A 23 -18.00 5.63 -2.92
N PHE A 24 -17.93 5.53 -4.24
CA PHE A 24 -16.72 5.25 -5.00
C PHE A 24 -16.12 6.48 -5.69
N SER A 25 -16.67 7.67 -5.41
CA SER A 25 -16.27 8.93 -6.06
C SER A 25 -14.84 9.35 -5.65
N SER A 26 -13.92 9.54 -6.61
CA SER A 26 -14.14 9.41 -8.05
C SER A 26 -13.19 8.38 -8.72
N LEU A 27 -11.93 8.26 -8.27
CA LEU A 27 -10.89 7.41 -8.87
C LEU A 27 -10.75 6.08 -8.10
N ASN A 28 -11.86 5.34 -7.95
CA ASN A 28 -11.81 4.01 -7.37
C ASN A 28 -11.13 3.02 -8.34
N CYS A 29 -10.06 2.37 -7.89
CA CYS A 29 -9.28 1.40 -8.65
C CYS A 29 -9.48 -0.06 -8.20
N GLY A 30 -10.37 -0.30 -7.23
CA GLY A 30 -10.54 -1.60 -6.57
C GLY A 30 -11.64 -2.47 -7.18
N PHE A 31 -11.31 -3.49 -7.97
CA PHE A 31 -12.28 -4.49 -8.48
C PHE A 31 -12.98 -5.30 -7.38
N GLY A 32 -12.47 -5.28 -6.14
CA GLY A 32 -13.11 -5.90 -4.99
C GLY A 32 -14.22 -5.05 -4.36
N SER A 33 -14.57 -3.90 -4.94
CA SER A 33 -15.70 -3.08 -4.54
C SER A 33 -16.95 -3.40 -5.38
N GLY A 34 -18.12 -2.99 -4.89
CA GLY A 34 -19.39 -3.08 -5.63
C GLY A 34 -19.59 -1.97 -6.66
N ASP A 35 -18.55 -1.27 -7.06
CA ASP A 35 -18.57 -0.27 -8.14
C ASP A 35 -18.73 -0.93 -9.52
N ASN A 36 -19.13 -0.14 -10.52
CA ASN A 36 -19.21 -0.60 -11.90
C ASN A 36 -17.79 -1.00 -12.41
N PRO A 37 -17.58 -2.24 -12.88
CA PRO A 37 -16.28 -2.71 -13.39
C PRO A 37 -15.73 -1.86 -14.54
N ASP A 38 -16.59 -1.28 -15.39
CA ASP A 38 -16.17 -0.41 -16.49
C ASP A 38 -15.60 0.91 -15.95
N HIS A 39 -16.18 1.45 -14.87
CA HIS A 39 -15.64 2.63 -14.17
C HIS A 39 -14.28 2.34 -13.58
N ILE A 40 -14.11 1.18 -12.92
CA ILE A 40 -12.82 0.77 -12.34
C ILE A 40 -11.75 0.63 -13.42
N THR A 41 -12.11 0.02 -14.56
CA THR A 41 -11.22 -0.12 -15.73
C THR A 41 -10.80 1.26 -16.26
N ALA A 42 -11.76 2.17 -16.43
CA ALA A 42 -11.49 3.54 -16.88
C ALA A 42 -10.60 4.29 -15.87
N ASN A 43 -10.85 4.16 -14.56
CA ASN A 43 -10.06 4.78 -13.51
C ASN A 43 -8.61 4.27 -13.49
N ARG A 44 -8.39 2.96 -13.62
CA ARG A 44 -7.05 2.37 -13.74
C ARG A 44 -6.31 2.90 -14.96
N SER A 45 -6.97 2.97 -16.10
CA SER A 45 -6.41 3.56 -17.33
C SER A 45 -6.09 5.05 -17.15
N LEU A 46 -6.93 5.80 -16.42
CA LEU A 46 -6.66 7.20 -16.07
C LEU A 46 -5.42 7.31 -15.16
N ALA A 47 -5.30 6.47 -14.15
CA ALA A 47 -4.16 6.44 -13.25
C ALA A 47 -2.86 6.10 -14.00
N MET A 48 -2.89 5.08 -14.87
CA MET A 48 -1.71 4.68 -15.64
C MET A 48 -1.27 5.74 -16.65
N ARG A 49 -2.22 6.40 -17.34
CA ARG A 49 -1.88 7.52 -18.25
C ARG A 49 -1.19 8.68 -17.53
N ARG A 50 -1.51 8.96 -16.26
CA ARG A 50 -0.80 9.97 -15.46
C ARG A 50 0.66 9.61 -15.22
N LEU A 51 0.99 8.31 -15.24
CA LEU A 51 2.35 7.77 -15.16
C LEU A 51 3.03 7.67 -16.54
N GLY A 52 2.35 8.03 -17.63
CA GLY A 52 2.87 7.83 -18.98
C GLY A 52 2.85 6.37 -19.46
N LEU A 53 2.01 5.53 -18.84
CA LEU A 53 1.88 4.10 -19.13
C LEU A 53 0.51 3.75 -19.69
N GLU A 54 0.39 2.59 -20.34
CA GLU A 54 -0.88 2.02 -20.78
C GLU A 54 -1.54 1.21 -19.63
N GLY A 55 -2.85 1.04 -19.71
CA GLY A 55 -3.62 0.39 -18.64
C GLY A 55 -3.28 -1.09 -18.42
N ASP A 56 -2.83 -1.78 -19.46
CA ASP A 56 -2.52 -3.22 -19.42
C ASP A 56 -1.19 -3.53 -18.73
N ASP A 57 -0.36 -2.53 -18.48
CA ASP A 57 0.92 -2.68 -17.78
C ASP A 57 0.78 -2.76 -16.26
N LEU A 58 -0.43 -2.46 -15.73
CA LEU A 58 -0.70 -2.45 -14.29
C LEU A 58 -0.98 -3.85 -13.75
N VAL A 59 -0.14 -4.28 -12.84
CA VAL A 59 -0.27 -5.52 -12.07
C VAL A 59 -0.73 -5.20 -10.65
N THR A 60 -1.84 -5.78 -10.22
CA THR A 60 -2.32 -5.74 -8.83
C THR A 60 -2.58 -7.14 -8.31
N LEU A 61 -2.52 -7.32 -6.99
CA LEU A 61 -2.69 -8.59 -6.29
C LEU A 61 -4.13 -8.78 -5.78
N PHE A 62 -4.48 -10.00 -5.45
CA PHE A 62 -5.59 -10.29 -4.58
C PHE A 62 -5.09 -10.21 -3.13
N GLN A 63 -5.11 -8.99 -2.57
CA GLN A 63 -4.57 -8.67 -1.25
C GLN A 63 -5.36 -9.36 -0.15
N VAL A 64 -4.66 -10.05 0.76
CA VAL A 64 -5.24 -10.91 1.82
C VAL A 64 -4.68 -10.59 3.21
N HIS A 65 -3.90 -9.52 3.34
CA HIS A 65 -3.21 -9.08 4.56
C HIS A 65 -2.18 -10.10 5.07
N SER A 66 -1.48 -10.78 4.14
CA SER A 66 -0.40 -11.72 4.43
C SER A 66 0.98 -11.05 4.37
N ALA A 67 2.04 -11.85 4.54
CA ALA A 67 3.42 -11.48 4.21
C ALA A 67 3.92 -12.16 2.92
N ASP A 68 3.02 -12.67 2.09
CA ASP A 68 3.37 -13.33 0.85
C ASP A 68 3.80 -12.32 -0.22
N VAL A 69 4.90 -12.64 -0.91
CA VAL A 69 5.50 -11.82 -1.97
C VAL A 69 5.53 -12.60 -3.27
N VAL A 70 5.16 -11.98 -4.38
CA VAL A 70 5.19 -12.58 -5.71
C VAL A 70 6.22 -11.91 -6.60
N VAL A 71 7.06 -12.70 -7.26
CA VAL A 71 7.94 -12.22 -8.33
C VAL A 71 7.13 -12.12 -9.62
N VAL A 72 7.14 -10.95 -10.25
CA VAL A 72 6.36 -10.66 -11.45
C VAL A 72 7.28 -10.63 -12.67
N ASP A 73 7.18 -11.64 -13.53
CA ASP A 73 7.88 -11.70 -14.82
C ASP A 73 7.03 -11.20 -16.01
N LYS A 74 5.72 -11.28 -15.88
CA LYS A 74 4.73 -10.82 -16.87
C LYS A 74 3.41 -10.49 -16.17
N PRO A 75 2.61 -9.55 -16.72
CA PRO A 75 1.26 -9.29 -16.25
C PRO A 75 0.39 -10.54 -16.32
N TRP A 76 -0.51 -10.70 -15.34
CA TRP A 76 -1.55 -11.73 -15.36
C TRP A 76 -2.85 -11.17 -15.90
N LYS A 77 -3.69 -12.08 -16.39
CA LYS A 77 -5.01 -11.70 -16.92
C LYS A 77 -5.94 -11.28 -15.76
N PRO A 78 -6.94 -10.42 -16.05
CA PRO A 78 -7.98 -10.10 -15.07
C PRO A 78 -8.58 -11.35 -14.44
N GLY A 79 -8.76 -11.35 -13.11
CA GLY A 79 -9.28 -12.48 -12.35
C GLY A 79 -8.26 -13.59 -12.04
N GLN A 80 -7.02 -13.49 -12.52
CA GLN A 80 -5.94 -14.44 -12.24
C GLN A 80 -4.87 -13.90 -11.29
N ALA A 81 -5.14 -12.79 -10.63
CA ALA A 81 -4.24 -12.19 -9.65
C ALA A 81 -3.94 -13.17 -8.51
N PRO A 82 -2.67 -13.44 -8.19
CA PRO A 82 -2.31 -14.31 -7.08
C PRO A 82 -2.71 -13.69 -5.75
N ARG A 83 -2.96 -14.55 -4.75
CA ARG A 83 -3.23 -14.15 -3.37
C ARG A 83 -1.89 -13.83 -2.71
N ALA A 84 -1.62 -12.55 -2.52
CA ALA A 84 -0.40 -12.05 -1.88
C ALA A 84 -0.59 -10.57 -1.55
N ASP A 85 0.31 -10.00 -0.76
CA ASP A 85 0.25 -8.60 -0.36
C ASP A 85 1.49 -7.79 -0.81
N ALA A 86 2.47 -8.43 -1.44
CA ALA A 86 3.56 -7.74 -2.09
C ALA A 86 3.94 -8.37 -3.44
N ALA A 87 4.47 -7.55 -4.31
CA ALA A 87 5.02 -7.94 -5.59
C ALA A 87 6.38 -7.28 -5.82
N VAL A 88 7.30 -8.00 -6.46
CA VAL A 88 8.60 -7.49 -6.87
C VAL A 88 8.86 -7.82 -8.33
N THR A 89 9.61 -6.96 -9.03
CA THR A 89 9.99 -7.22 -10.44
C THR A 89 11.29 -6.52 -10.79
N ARG A 90 11.95 -7.03 -11.83
CA ARG A 90 13.02 -6.37 -12.57
C ARG A 90 12.68 -6.14 -14.06
N ARG A 91 11.41 -6.28 -14.41
CA ARG A 91 10.96 -6.14 -15.80
C ARG A 91 10.54 -4.70 -16.06
N PRO A 92 11.22 -3.99 -17.01
CA PRO A 92 10.73 -2.69 -17.48
C PRO A 92 9.33 -2.81 -18.09
N GLY A 93 8.54 -1.74 -18.00
CA GLY A 93 7.19 -1.67 -18.56
C GLY A 93 6.11 -2.35 -17.71
N ILE A 94 6.46 -2.96 -16.57
CA ILE A 94 5.47 -3.48 -15.61
C ILE A 94 5.32 -2.49 -14.46
N ALA A 95 4.09 -2.05 -14.22
CA ALA A 95 3.73 -1.27 -13.04
C ALA A 95 3.17 -2.18 -11.93
N LEU A 96 3.79 -2.14 -10.76
CA LEU A 96 3.29 -2.81 -9.56
C LEU A 96 2.35 -1.87 -8.81
N GLY A 97 1.10 -2.28 -8.59
CA GLY A 97 0.07 -1.48 -7.94
C GLY A 97 -0.45 -2.08 -6.64
N ILE A 98 -0.57 -1.25 -5.62
CA ILE A 98 -1.19 -1.57 -4.32
C ILE A 98 -2.49 -0.80 -4.18
N LEU A 99 -3.55 -1.52 -3.86
CA LEU A 99 -4.86 -0.95 -3.56
C LEU A 99 -5.00 -0.71 -2.06
N SER A 100 -5.41 0.48 -1.67
CA SER A 100 -5.52 0.82 -0.26
C SER A 100 -6.74 1.69 0.05
N ALA A 101 -7.24 1.51 1.27
CA ALA A 101 -8.13 2.40 1.99
C ALA A 101 -7.79 2.20 3.48
N ASP A 102 -6.89 3.01 4.02
CA ASP A 102 -6.30 3.03 5.36
C ASP A 102 -5.01 2.21 5.56
N CYS A 103 -4.85 1.04 4.93
CA CYS A 103 -3.57 0.31 5.01
C CYS A 103 -2.46 1.09 4.30
N ALA A 104 -1.21 0.96 4.74
CA ALA A 104 -0.08 1.66 4.16
C ALA A 104 0.38 0.97 2.86
N PRO A 105 0.40 1.67 1.71
CA PRO A 105 1.15 1.21 0.55
C PRO A 105 2.64 1.52 0.76
N VAL A 106 3.51 0.55 0.52
CA VAL A 106 4.96 0.69 0.62
C VAL A 106 5.57 0.42 -0.74
N LEU A 107 6.28 1.40 -1.29
CA LEU A 107 6.92 1.31 -2.59
C LEU A 107 8.44 1.32 -2.40
N LEU A 108 9.15 0.40 -3.07
CA LEU A 108 10.57 0.17 -2.89
C LEU A 108 11.29 0.15 -4.25
N ALA A 109 12.51 0.68 -4.31
CA ALA A 109 13.34 0.62 -5.52
C ALA A 109 14.82 0.56 -5.22
N ASP A 110 15.53 -0.31 -5.93
CA ASP A 110 16.98 -0.24 -6.18
C ASP A 110 17.17 0.11 -7.66
N SER A 111 17.53 1.38 -7.93
CA SER A 111 17.69 1.88 -9.30
C SER A 111 18.91 1.33 -10.00
N GLU A 112 19.96 0.97 -9.28
CA GLU A 112 21.16 0.40 -9.86
C GLU A 112 20.94 -1.05 -10.31
N ALA A 113 20.25 -1.83 -9.49
CA ALA A 113 19.90 -3.20 -9.84
C ALA A 113 18.72 -3.30 -10.82
N GLY A 114 17.96 -2.21 -11.03
CA GLY A 114 16.73 -2.23 -11.79
C GLY A 114 15.69 -3.15 -11.17
N VAL A 115 15.49 -3.09 -9.85
CA VAL A 115 14.54 -3.91 -9.10
C VAL A 115 13.58 -3.00 -8.34
N ILE A 116 12.29 -3.26 -8.46
CA ILE A 116 11.24 -2.56 -7.70
C ILE A 116 10.39 -3.54 -6.92
N GLY A 117 9.77 -3.02 -5.86
CA GLY A 117 8.80 -3.71 -5.03
C GLY A 117 7.62 -2.82 -4.65
N ALA A 118 6.48 -3.43 -4.42
CA ALA A 118 5.29 -2.77 -3.88
C ALA A 118 4.62 -3.70 -2.88
N ALA A 119 4.31 -3.19 -1.68
CA ALA A 119 3.71 -3.97 -0.60
C ALA A 119 2.49 -3.26 -0.01
N HIS A 120 1.48 -4.05 0.34
CA HIS A 120 0.30 -3.64 1.09
C HIS A 120 0.51 -3.96 2.57
N ALA A 121 0.77 -2.95 3.38
CA ALA A 121 1.03 -3.10 4.79
C ALA A 121 -0.17 -2.64 5.63
N GLY A 122 -1.16 -3.51 5.81
CA GLY A 122 -2.14 -3.41 6.88
C GLY A 122 -1.55 -3.96 8.18
N TRP A 123 -2.25 -3.82 9.32
CA TRP A 123 -1.73 -4.24 10.63
C TRP A 123 -1.27 -5.71 10.68
N ARG A 124 -1.99 -6.64 10.01
CA ARG A 124 -1.60 -8.06 9.96
C ARG A 124 -0.34 -8.29 9.14
N GLY A 125 -0.29 -7.72 7.93
CA GLY A 125 0.88 -7.82 7.08
C GLY A 125 2.12 -7.19 7.72
N ALA A 126 1.98 -6.03 8.37
CA ALA A 126 3.05 -5.37 9.11
C ALA A 126 3.58 -6.25 10.24
N LEU A 127 2.69 -6.82 11.07
CA LEU A 127 3.07 -7.73 12.15
C LEU A 127 3.72 -9.02 11.62
N SER A 128 3.29 -9.51 10.46
CA SER A 128 3.82 -10.73 9.82
C SER A 128 5.10 -10.51 9.02
N GLY A 129 5.65 -9.29 8.96
CA GLY A 129 6.91 -8.99 8.30
C GLY A 129 6.82 -8.79 6.78
N ILE A 130 5.74 -8.18 6.27
CA ILE A 130 5.55 -7.96 4.81
C ILE A 130 6.65 -7.07 4.21
N VAL A 131 7.15 -6.06 4.93
CA VAL A 131 8.20 -5.17 4.42
C VAL A 131 9.55 -5.88 4.37
N GLU A 132 9.88 -6.68 5.40
CA GLU A 132 11.07 -7.52 5.46
C GLU A 132 11.07 -8.56 4.33
N ALA A 133 9.94 -9.25 4.14
CA ALA A 133 9.77 -10.24 3.08
C ALA A 133 9.91 -9.60 1.68
N THR A 134 9.41 -8.38 1.50
CA THR A 134 9.52 -7.66 0.23
C THR A 134 10.97 -7.28 -0.06
N VAL A 135 11.71 -6.75 0.92
CA VAL A 135 13.13 -6.42 0.79
C VAL A 135 13.94 -7.67 0.47
N GLU A 136 13.67 -8.79 1.16
CA GLU A 136 14.36 -10.05 0.89
C GLU A 136 14.10 -10.56 -0.54
N ALA A 137 12.86 -10.51 -1.01
CA ALA A 137 12.52 -10.87 -2.38
C ALA A 137 13.20 -9.97 -3.42
N MET A 138 13.37 -8.66 -3.14
CA MET A 138 14.14 -7.76 -3.98
C MET A 138 15.62 -8.14 -4.01
N CYS A 139 16.22 -8.50 -2.86
CA CYS A 139 17.61 -8.94 -2.77
C CYS A 139 17.84 -10.24 -3.56
N VAL A 140 16.88 -11.19 -3.53
CA VAL A 140 16.93 -12.40 -4.39
C VAL A 140 16.96 -12.04 -5.88
N LEU A 141 16.33 -10.92 -6.29
CA LEU A 141 16.38 -10.42 -7.67
C LEU A 141 17.64 -9.59 -7.99
N GLY A 142 18.54 -9.41 -7.01
CA GLY A 142 19.81 -8.71 -7.19
C GLY A 142 19.86 -7.29 -6.63
N ALA A 143 18.85 -6.84 -5.90
CA ALA A 143 18.91 -5.57 -5.16
C ALA A 143 19.86 -5.68 -3.96
N GLU A 144 20.45 -4.55 -3.56
CA GLU A 144 21.24 -4.44 -2.34
C GLU A 144 20.54 -3.54 -1.32
N ARG A 145 20.42 -3.98 -0.06
CA ARG A 145 19.70 -3.24 0.99
C ARG A 145 20.11 -1.77 1.06
N GLY A 146 21.42 -1.50 1.12
CA GLY A 146 21.98 -0.15 1.17
C GLY A 146 21.74 0.73 -0.07
N ARG A 147 21.08 0.20 -1.12
CA ARG A 147 20.65 0.96 -2.31
C ARG A 147 19.12 1.08 -2.41
N ILE A 148 18.38 0.28 -1.64
CA ILE A 148 16.91 0.33 -1.69
C ILE A 148 16.40 1.60 -1.03
N GLY A 149 15.74 2.46 -1.82
CA GLY A 149 14.92 3.56 -1.33
C GLY A 149 13.49 3.11 -1.11
N VAL A 150 12.85 3.59 -0.03
CA VAL A 150 11.48 3.24 0.36
C VAL A 150 10.61 4.48 0.53
N ALA A 151 9.39 4.41 0.03
CA ALA A 151 8.33 5.38 0.27
C ALA A 151 7.11 4.68 0.89
N VAL A 152 6.70 5.10 2.09
CA VAL A 152 5.46 4.69 2.74
C VAL A 152 4.39 5.74 2.41
N GLY A 153 3.36 5.33 1.71
CA GLY A 153 2.28 6.21 1.26
C GLY A 153 1.27 6.54 2.36
N PRO A 154 0.26 7.40 2.03
CA PRO A 154 -0.80 7.75 2.94
C PRO A 154 -1.50 6.53 3.52
N CYS A 155 -1.71 6.56 4.82
CA CYS A 155 -2.42 5.51 5.55
C CYS A 155 -3.17 6.13 6.73
N ILE A 156 -3.94 5.34 7.44
CA ILE A 156 -4.59 5.79 8.67
C ILE A 156 -3.52 6.11 9.73
N GLN A 157 -3.60 7.31 10.31
CA GLN A 157 -2.66 7.76 11.33
C GLN A 157 -3.12 7.36 12.74
N GLN A 158 -2.20 7.45 13.71
CA GLN A 158 -2.46 7.02 15.08
C GLN A 158 -3.73 7.62 15.68
N ASP A 159 -3.97 8.90 15.50
CA ASP A 159 -5.10 9.61 16.12
C ASP A 159 -6.47 9.20 15.54
N SER A 160 -6.47 8.48 14.40
CA SER A 160 -7.67 7.94 13.76
C SER A 160 -7.81 6.42 13.88
N TYR A 161 -6.77 5.71 14.30
CA TYR A 161 -6.72 4.25 14.27
C TYR A 161 -7.00 3.61 15.63
N GLU A 162 -8.23 3.72 16.11
CA GLU A 162 -8.69 3.01 17.30
C GLU A 162 -8.82 1.50 17.03
N VAL A 163 -8.21 0.68 17.90
CA VAL A 163 -8.17 -0.79 17.82
C VAL A 163 -8.51 -1.41 19.16
N GLY A 164 -8.96 -2.67 19.19
CA GLY A 164 -9.24 -3.40 20.41
C GLY A 164 -7.98 -3.93 21.11
N ALA A 165 -8.16 -4.37 22.35
CA ALA A 165 -7.09 -4.94 23.16
C ALA A 165 -6.49 -6.21 22.56
N GLU A 166 -7.24 -6.97 21.79
CA GLU A 166 -6.81 -8.19 21.11
C GLU A 166 -5.69 -7.91 20.10
N LEU A 167 -5.81 -6.85 19.29
CA LEU A 167 -4.76 -6.46 18.34
C LEU A 167 -3.49 -6.07 19.08
N ARG A 168 -3.61 -5.28 20.14
CA ARG A 168 -2.46 -4.92 20.98
C ARG A 168 -1.79 -6.15 21.58
N ALA A 169 -2.57 -7.13 22.05
CA ALA A 169 -2.04 -8.36 22.62
C ALA A 169 -1.26 -9.18 21.57
N GLU A 170 -1.72 -9.26 20.32
CA GLU A 170 -0.99 -9.91 19.22
C GLU A 170 0.40 -9.26 19.02
N TYR A 171 0.45 -7.93 18.95
CA TYR A 171 1.72 -7.19 18.80
C TYR A 171 2.67 -7.39 19.99
N LEU A 172 2.16 -7.34 21.21
CA LEU A 172 2.96 -7.57 22.42
C LEU A 172 3.48 -9.01 22.52
N SER A 173 2.74 -9.99 22.00
CA SER A 173 3.19 -11.39 21.98
C SER A 173 4.37 -11.59 21.02
N ALA A 174 4.45 -10.81 19.93
CA ALA A 174 5.56 -10.85 18.99
C ALA A 174 6.79 -10.09 19.52
N SER A 175 6.59 -8.95 20.17
CA SER A 175 7.64 -8.16 20.80
C SER A 175 7.08 -7.23 21.88
N ALA A 176 7.69 -7.25 23.07
CA ALA A 176 7.33 -6.31 24.15
C ALA A 176 7.51 -4.84 23.74
N LEU A 177 8.47 -4.53 22.86
CA LEU A 177 8.73 -3.17 22.34
C LEU A 177 7.61 -2.67 21.44
N SER A 178 6.74 -3.54 20.96
CA SER A 178 5.56 -3.12 20.16
C SER A 178 4.55 -2.30 20.96
N GLY A 179 4.65 -2.30 22.30
CA GLY A 179 3.79 -1.50 23.17
C GLY A 179 3.88 0.00 22.95
N ASP A 180 5.03 0.50 22.48
CA ASP A 180 5.30 1.92 22.24
C ASP A 180 4.43 2.52 21.12
N PHE A 181 3.87 1.68 20.24
CA PHE A 181 2.99 2.10 19.15
C PHE A 181 1.52 2.16 19.53
N PHE A 182 1.19 1.97 20.80
CA PHE A 182 -0.19 2.00 21.29
C PHE A 182 -0.37 3.04 22.40
N LYS A 183 -1.24 4.01 22.18
CA LYS A 183 -1.71 4.94 23.19
C LYS A 183 -3.09 4.50 23.71
N PRO A 184 -3.46 4.74 24.98
CA PRO A 184 -4.82 4.55 25.45
C PRO A 184 -5.83 5.34 24.58
N SER A 185 -6.98 4.75 24.30
CA SER A 185 -8.15 5.45 23.74
C SER A 185 -9.05 5.94 24.87
N ASP A 186 -9.92 6.89 24.59
CA ASP A 186 -11.00 7.31 25.53
C ASP A 186 -12.00 6.19 25.81
N ARG A 187 -12.00 5.12 25.03
CA ARG A 187 -12.86 3.96 25.18
C ARG A 187 -12.14 2.85 25.91
N ASP A 188 -12.69 2.37 27.02
CA ASP A 188 -12.13 1.28 27.80
C ASP A 188 -11.80 0.04 26.94
N GLY A 189 -10.61 -0.53 27.16
CA GLY A 189 -10.14 -1.70 26.41
C GLY A 189 -9.75 -1.43 24.97
N HIS A 190 -9.67 -0.15 24.55
CA HIS A 190 -9.24 0.25 23.21
C HIS A 190 -7.98 1.10 23.24
N PHE A 191 -7.28 1.11 22.13
CA PHE A 191 -6.00 1.80 21.96
C PHE A 191 -5.95 2.50 20.60
N MET A 192 -5.17 3.58 20.52
CA MET A 192 -4.83 4.26 19.28
C MET A 192 -3.51 3.67 18.76
N PHE A 193 -3.56 2.99 17.62
CA PHE A 193 -2.39 2.27 17.05
C PHE A 193 -1.65 3.11 16.01
N ASP A 194 -0.34 3.22 16.17
CA ASP A 194 0.56 3.89 15.25
C ASP A 194 1.11 2.91 14.20
N LEU A 195 0.34 2.66 13.14
CA LEU A 195 0.76 1.80 12.02
C LEU A 195 1.98 2.37 11.28
N PRO A 196 2.01 3.67 10.88
CA PRO A 196 3.18 4.21 10.19
C PRO A 196 4.44 4.21 11.07
N GLY A 197 4.32 4.54 12.36
CA GLY A 197 5.45 4.46 13.30
C GLY A 197 5.99 3.04 13.45
N TYR A 198 5.11 2.04 13.55
CA TYR A 198 5.51 0.63 13.59
C TYR A 198 6.25 0.20 12.30
N LEU A 199 5.71 0.56 11.12
CA LEU A 199 6.37 0.30 9.84
C LEU A 199 7.73 0.99 9.73
N GLY A 200 7.84 2.25 10.18
CA GLY A 200 9.11 2.97 10.27
C GLY A 200 10.14 2.17 11.07
N ARG A 201 9.76 1.66 12.24
CA ARG A 201 10.63 0.82 13.07
C ARG A 201 11.07 -0.47 12.37
N CYS A 202 10.16 -1.15 11.66
CA CYS A 202 10.53 -2.33 10.89
C CYS A 202 11.55 -1.99 9.78
N LEU A 203 11.33 -0.89 9.08
CA LEU A 203 12.20 -0.44 7.99
C LEU A 203 13.58 0.05 8.48
N ASP A 204 13.65 0.72 9.63
CA ASP A 204 14.91 1.18 10.24
C ASP A 204 15.88 0.03 10.51
N GLY A 205 15.36 -1.15 10.83
CA GLY A 205 16.16 -2.36 11.09
C GLY A 205 16.76 -3.01 9.83
N LEU A 206 16.41 -2.53 8.62
CA LEU A 206 16.77 -3.21 7.36
C LEU A 206 17.98 -2.61 6.64
N GLU A 207 18.63 -1.58 7.20
CA GLU A 207 19.83 -0.93 6.65
C GLU A 207 19.61 -0.40 5.20
N LEU A 208 18.47 0.26 4.97
CA LEU A 208 18.06 0.77 3.66
C LEU A 208 18.70 2.12 3.35
N ALA A 209 18.81 2.46 2.04
CA ALA A 209 19.40 3.72 1.58
C ALA A 209 18.61 4.95 2.06
N SER A 210 17.30 4.86 2.06
CA SER A 210 16.40 5.93 2.53
C SER A 210 15.00 5.39 2.82
N VAL A 211 14.35 5.96 3.82
CA VAL A 211 12.94 5.71 4.13
C VAL A 211 12.23 7.05 4.23
N LYS A 212 11.15 7.22 3.47
CA LYS A 212 10.29 8.41 3.51
C LYS A 212 8.86 7.98 3.81
N GLY A 213 8.23 8.60 4.80
CA GLY A 213 6.82 8.39 5.15
C GLY A 213 5.96 9.57 4.73
N SER A 214 4.66 9.33 4.60
CA SER A 214 3.63 10.35 4.44
C SER A 214 2.95 10.59 5.78
N ASP A 215 2.75 11.87 6.13
CA ASP A 215 1.99 12.30 7.32
C ASP A 215 0.49 12.45 7.03
N GLU A 216 0.05 12.11 5.82
CA GLU A 216 -1.34 12.26 5.39
C GLU A 216 -2.23 11.17 5.99
N ASP A 217 -3.26 11.58 6.73
CA ASP A 217 -4.26 10.67 7.28
C ASP A 217 -5.39 10.39 6.28
N THR A 218 -5.55 9.13 5.92
CA THR A 218 -6.59 8.71 4.99
C THR A 218 -7.99 8.82 5.58
N TYR A 219 -8.11 8.72 6.91
CA TYR A 219 -9.40 8.84 7.60
C TYR A 219 -9.89 10.30 7.65
N ASP A 220 -9.03 11.25 8.00
CA ASP A 220 -9.42 12.65 8.18
C ASP A 220 -9.58 13.38 6.86
N ASN A 221 -8.78 13.04 5.85
CA ASN A 221 -8.77 13.75 4.58
C ASN A 221 -9.68 13.09 3.53
N GLU A 222 -11.00 13.18 3.73
CA GLU A 222 -12.02 12.58 2.86
C GLU A 222 -11.96 13.09 1.41
N SER A 223 -11.61 14.34 1.21
CA SER A 223 -11.54 14.92 -0.14
C SER A 223 -10.43 14.30 -0.99
N ARG A 224 -9.47 13.61 -0.35
CA ARG A 224 -8.27 13.08 -1.00
C ARG A 224 -8.11 11.58 -0.91
N PHE A 225 -8.78 10.90 0.04
CA PHE A 225 -8.55 9.48 0.26
C PHE A 225 -9.83 8.72 0.55
N PHE A 226 -9.91 7.49 0.04
CA PHE A 226 -10.84 6.49 0.53
C PHE A 226 -10.40 5.99 1.90
N SER A 227 -11.36 5.67 2.78
CA SER A 227 -11.06 5.12 4.10
C SER A 227 -12.08 4.05 4.49
N TYR A 228 -11.61 2.87 4.78
CA TYR A 228 -12.38 1.76 5.36
C TYR A 228 -12.91 2.12 6.75
N ARG A 229 -12.08 2.77 7.57
CA ARG A 229 -12.45 3.20 8.92
C ARG A 229 -13.60 4.21 8.88
N ARG A 230 -13.54 5.18 7.99
CA ARG A 230 -14.59 6.18 7.80
C ARG A 230 -15.89 5.53 7.32
N ALA A 231 -15.83 4.65 6.31
CA ALA A 231 -16.98 3.92 5.81
C ALA A 231 -17.63 3.06 6.91
N THR A 232 -16.82 2.34 7.69
CA THR A 232 -17.30 1.52 8.81
C THR A 232 -17.99 2.36 9.89
N ARG A 233 -17.40 3.50 10.29
CA ARG A 233 -18.02 4.42 11.28
C ARG A 233 -19.33 5.00 10.77
N ARG A 234 -19.45 5.28 9.47
CA ARG A 234 -20.66 5.77 8.82
C ARG A 234 -21.67 4.67 8.51
N ARG A 235 -21.33 3.41 8.74
CA ARG A 235 -22.14 2.24 8.38
C ARG A 235 -22.47 2.18 6.89
N GLU A 236 -21.53 2.63 6.07
CA GLU A 236 -21.62 2.53 4.61
C GLU A 236 -21.48 1.06 4.18
N LYS A 237 -22.15 0.71 3.08
CA LYS A 237 -22.21 -0.70 2.64
C LYS A 237 -20.91 -1.16 1.98
N ASP A 238 -20.12 -0.22 1.43
CA ASP A 238 -18.88 -0.46 0.73
C ASP A 238 -18.04 0.83 0.68
N TYR A 239 -16.85 0.75 0.09
CA TYR A 239 -15.91 1.86 -0.03
C TYR A 239 -15.01 1.69 -1.26
N GLY A 240 -14.51 2.81 -1.81
CA GLY A 240 -13.50 2.81 -2.86
C GLY A 240 -12.10 2.47 -2.33
N ARG A 241 -11.19 2.19 -3.27
CA ARG A 241 -9.78 1.94 -2.97
C ARG A 241 -8.90 2.81 -3.87
N GLY A 242 -7.99 3.56 -3.27
CA GLY A 242 -6.93 4.26 -3.95
C GLY A 242 -5.88 3.30 -4.52
N LEU A 243 -5.08 3.78 -5.44
CA LEU A 243 -3.98 3.04 -6.06
C LEU A 243 -2.66 3.76 -5.81
N ALA A 244 -1.69 3.06 -5.24
CA ALA A 244 -0.28 3.45 -5.27
C ALA A 244 0.47 2.53 -6.23
N ALA A 245 1.31 3.08 -7.11
CA ALA A 245 2.00 2.30 -8.12
C ALA A 245 3.46 2.73 -8.31
N ILE A 246 4.29 1.77 -8.74
CA ILE A 246 5.70 1.96 -9.08
C ILE A 246 6.04 1.16 -10.32
N PHE A 247 6.91 1.70 -11.19
CA PHE A 247 7.35 1.01 -12.40
C PHE A 247 8.80 1.35 -12.76
N LEU A 248 9.41 0.49 -13.59
CA LEU A 248 10.72 0.71 -14.17
C LEU A 248 10.56 1.29 -15.59
N THR A 249 11.21 2.43 -15.85
CA THR A 249 11.38 2.93 -17.21
C THR A 249 12.42 2.08 -17.94
N GLY A 250 12.21 1.85 -19.24
CA GLY A 250 13.14 1.12 -20.08
C GLY A 250 14.43 1.90 -20.38
#